data_327cd02b9b7b34ee65d8644bf50f8dda
#
_entry.id   327cd02b9b7b34ee65d8644bf50f8dda
#
_cell.length_a   1.000
_cell.length_b   1.000
_cell.length_c   1.000
_cell.angle_alpha   90.00
_cell.angle_beta   90.00
_cell.angle_gamma   90.00
#
_symmetry.space_group_name_H-M   'P 1'
#
loop_
_entity.id
_entity.type
_entity.pdbx_description
1 polymer ?
#
loop_
_entity_poly.entity_id
_entity_poly.type
_entity_poly.pdbx_seq_one_letter_code
_entity_poly.pdbx_strand_id
1 'polypeptide(L)'
;MSGFDFAVQFLDVDQMTYWGKRRDASFWIENASVEWHEAEAPFHTVARLTLLANSQLSPEDSEATYFDVTGNAMPDSTPVGSINRARWRAEVACRKARMGAETPVPQRASFAERLK
;
A
#
# COMPACT_ATOMS: atom_id res chain seq x y z
N MET A 1 8.43 23.00 10.77
CA MET A 1 8.56 21.55 10.57
C MET A 1 7.16 20.96 10.42
N SER A 2 6.90 20.28 9.34
CA SER A 2 5.64 19.58 9.12
C SER A 2 5.82 18.11 9.41
N GLY A 3 4.83 17.47 10.03
CA GLY A 3 4.91 16.07 10.37
C GLY A 3 3.56 15.37 10.20
N PHE A 4 3.63 14.05 10.02
CA PHE A 4 2.48 13.17 9.87
C PHE A 4 2.63 11.98 10.80
N ASP A 5 1.56 11.56 11.42
CA ASP A 5 1.54 10.29 12.13
C ASP A 5 1.16 9.18 11.14
N PHE A 6 1.96 8.13 11.10
CA PHE A 6 1.66 6.93 10.36
C PHE A 6 0.89 5.98 11.26
N ALA A 7 -0.37 5.79 10.92
CA ALA A 7 -1.27 4.96 11.70
C ALA A 7 -1.78 3.79 10.86
N VAL A 8 -2.03 2.67 11.50
CA VAL A 8 -2.52 1.43 10.88
C VAL A 8 -3.76 0.93 11.60
N GLN A 9 -4.63 0.27 10.86
CA GLN A 9 -5.73 -0.54 11.40
C GLN A 9 -5.37 -2.01 11.24
N PHE A 10 -5.76 -2.82 12.20
CA PHE A 10 -5.60 -4.29 12.12
C PHE A 10 -6.92 -4.93 11.76
N LEU A 11 -6.86 -5.89 10.83
CA LEU A 11 -8.01 -6.71 10.49
C LEU A 11 -8.22 -7.75 11.58
N ASP A 12 -9.32 -7.62 12.32
CA ASP A 12 -9.80 -8.62 13.26
C ASP A 12 -11.23 -9.04 12.86
N VAL A 13 -11.32 -10.14 12.14
CA VAL A 13 -12.60 -10.65 11.62
C VAL A 13 -13.58 -11.07 12.70
N ASP A 14 -13.09 -11.32 13.92
CA ASP A 14 -13.93 -11.68 15.05
C ASP A 14 -14.58 -10.46 15.73
N GLN A 15 -14.03 -9.29 15.53
CA GLN A 15 -14.56 -8.03 16.07
C GLN A 15 -15.34 -7.22 15.04
N MET A 16 -15.07 -7.43 13.75
CA MET A 16 -15.62 -6.61 12.68
C MET A 16 -16.92 -7.19 12.12
N THR A 17 -17.92 -6.34 11.94
CA THR A 17 -19.21 -6.72 11.36
C THR A 17 -19.58 -5.83 10.16
N TYR A 18 -20.29 -6.41 9.21
CA TYR A 18 -20.86 -5.68 8.10
C TYR A 18 -22.37 -5.91 8.09
N TRP A 19 -23.12 -4.84 8.35
CA TRP A 19 -24.58 -4.92 8.52
C TRP A 19 -24.99 -5.95 9.60
N GLY A 20 -24.24 -5.98 10.71
CA GLY A 20 -24.48 -6.90 11.83
C GLY A 20 -24.10 -8.36 11.56
N LYS A 21 -23.41 -8.64 10.45
CA LYS A 21 -22.94 -9.99 10.09
C LYS A 21 -21.43 -10.03 10.01
N ARG A 22 -20.84 -11.09 10.56
CA ARG A 22 -19.41 -11.37 10.36
C ARG A 22 -19.14 -11.75 8.93
N ARG A 23 -17.98 -11.34 8.43
CA ARG A 23 -17.47 -11.65 7.10
C ARG A 23 -16.07 -12.21 7.22
N ASP A 24 -15.65 -12.97 6.23
CA ASP A 24 -14.29 -13.50 6.16
C ASP A 24 -13.25 -12.41 5.82
N ALA A 25 -11.97 -12.74 6.00
CA ALA A 25 -10.89 -11.79 5.71
C ALA A 25 -10.88 -11.35 4.25
N SER A 26 -11.21 -12.23 3.31
CA SER A 26 -11.26 -11.92 1.88
C SER A 26 -12.27 -10.82 1.57
N PHE A 27 -13.44 -10.85 2.20
CA PHE A 27 -14.43 -9.78 2.04
C PHE A 27 -13.87 -8.41 2.43
N TRP A 28 -13.20 -8.32 3.57
CA TRP A 28 -12.63 -7.07 4.07
C TRP A 28 -11.44 -6.57 3.25
N ILE A 29 -10.61 -7.48 2.77
CA ILE A 29 -9.39 -7.15 2.02
C ILE A 29 -9.70 -6.80 0.57
N GLU A 30 -10.59 -7.56 -0.09
CA GLU A 30 -10.85 -7.42 -1.52
C GLU A 30 -11.87 -6.34 -1.86
N ASN A 31 -12.74 -5.98 -0.92
CA ASN A 31 -13.79 -5.00 -1.18
C ASN A 31 -13.37 -3.59 -0.77
N ALA A 32 -12.84 -2.84 -1.72
CA ALA A 32 -12.35 -1.48 -1.51
C ALA A 32 -13.46 -0.45 -1.20
N SER A 33 -14.73 -0.81 -1.33
CA SER A 33 -15.87 0.07 -1.01
C SER A 33 -16.37 -0.08 0.42
N VAL A 34 -15.79 -1.01 1.19
CA VAL A 34 -16.17 -1.26 2.58
C VAL A 34 -15.21 -0.51 3.50
N GLU A 35 -15.77 0.33 4.33
CA GLU A 35 -15.03 1.03 5.39
C GLU A 35 -14.79 0.09 6.59
N TRP A 36 -13.60 0.18 7.16
CA TRP A 36 -13.27 -0.42 8.45
C TRP A 36 -13.54 0.61 9.53
N HIS A 37 -14.65 0.45 10.24
CA HIS A 37 -15.06 1.40 11.27
C HIS A 37 -14.08 1.43 12.44
N GLU A 38 -13.68 2.63 12.86
CA GLU A 38 -12.70 2.82 13.93
C GLU A 38 -13.16 2.23 15.27
N ALA A 39 -14.45 2.10 15.49
CA ALA A 39 -14.99 1.46 16.71
C ALA A 39 -14.65 -0.05 16.77
N GLU A 40 -14.51 -0.72 15.62
CA GLU A 40 -14.20 -2.15 15.52
C GLU A 40 -12.74 -2.40 15.14
N ALA A 41 -12.12 -1.48 14.42
CA ALA A 41 -10.75 -1.53 13.97
C ALA A 41 -10.06 -0.15 14.19
N PRO A 42 -9.66 0.19 15.42
CA PRO A 42 -9.10 1.50 15.73
C PRO A 42 -7.74 1.73 15.05
N PHE A 43 -7.44 2.99 14.76
CA PHE A 43 -6.12 3.37 14.28
C PHE A 43 -5.08 3.33 15.39
N HIS A 44 -3.94 2.71 15.09
CA HIS A 44 -2.77 2.66 15.95
C HIS A 44 -1.62 3.43 15.31
N THR A 45 -1.15 4.48 15.94
CA THR A 45 0.04 5.21 15.47
C THR A 45 1.27 4.36 15.71
N VAL A 46 1.96 4.01 14.64
CA VAL A 46 3.16 3.14 14.67
C VAL A 46 4.45 3.89 14.35
N ALA A 47 4.36 5.04 13.70
CA ALA A 47 5.51 5.87 13.36
C ALA A 47 5.10 7.33 13.20
N ARG A 48 6.11 8.22 13.25
CA ARG A 48 5.96 9.62 12.90
C ARG A 48 6.91 9.99 11.78
N LEU A 49 6.35 10.56 10.71
CA LEU A 49 7.10 11.11 9.59
C LEU A 49 7.32 12.60 9.83
N THR A 50 8.57 13.04 9.83
CA THR A 50 8.92 14.46 9.97
C THR A 50 9.58 14.93 8.69
N LEU A 51 9.03 15.98 8.07
CA LEU A 51 9.64 16.63 6.93
C LEU A 51 10.67 17.63 7.42
N LEU A 52 11.93 17.40 7.04
CA LEU A 52 13.02 18.28 7.40
C LEU A 52 13.06 19.50 6.47
N ALA A 53 13.46 20.65 7.01
CA ALA A 53 13.72 21.83 6.18
C ALA A 53 14.84 21.52 5.17
N ASN A 54 14.70 22.01 3.95
CA ASN A 54 15.66 21.82 2.86
C ASN A 54 15.91 20.36 2.44
N SER A 55 14.95 19.47 2.67
CA SER A 55 15.00 18.05 2.23
C SER A 55 14.27 17.80 0.90
N GLN A 56 13.99 18.82 0.13
CA GLN A 56 13.35 18.69 -1.17
C GLN A 56 14.29 18.03 -2.18
N LEU A 57 13.74 17.14 -2.97
CA LEU A 57 14.45 16.54 -4.10
C LEU A 57 14.65 17.58 -5.21
N SER A 58 15.72 17.42 -6.00
CA SER A 58 15.85 18.16 -7.25
C SER A 58 14.71 17.77 -8.22
N PRO A 59 14.41 18.61 -9.23
CA PRO A 59 13.43 18.22 -10.25
C PRO A 59 13.80 16.89 -10.94
N GLU A 60 15.07 16.66 -11.23
CA GLU A 60 15.59 15.45 -11.86
C GLU A 60 15.39 14.22 -10.94
N ASP A 61 15.75 14.34 -9.67
CA ASP A 61 15.57 13.25 -8.70
C ASP A 61 14.09 12.97 -8.45
N SER A 62 13.26 14.01 -8.45
CA SER A 62 11.80 13.87 -8.32
C SER A 62 11.21 13.08 -9.49
N GLU A 63 11.64 13.39 -10.73
CA GLU A 63 11.20 12.65 -11.93
C GLU A 63 11.71 11.20 -11.95
N ALA A 64 12.91 10.95 -11.43
CA ALA A 64 13.49 9.62 -11.31
C ALA A 64 12.86 8.77 -10.20
N THR A 65 12.22 9.43 -9.21
CA THR A 65 11.60 8.74 -8.08
C THR A 65 10.30 8.05 -8.50
N TYR A 66 10.13 6.81 -8.10
CA TYR A 66 8.89 6.07 -8.29
C TYR A 66 8.58 5.23 -7.03
N PHE A 67 7.33 4.93 -6.86
CA PHE A 67 6.85 4.08 -5.78
C PHE A 67 6.40 2.74 -6.37
N ASP A 68 6.80 1.66 -5.71
CA ASP A 68 6.41 0.30 -6.08
C ASP A 68 5.87 -0.39 -4.83
N VAL A 69 4.56 -0.55 -4.79
CA VAL A 69 3.86 -1.14 -3.63
C VAL A 69 4.17 -2.62 -3.43
N THR A 70 4.78 -3.26 -4.40
CA THR A 70 5.06 -4.71 -4.37
C THR A 70 6.53 -5.05 -4.42
N GLY A 71 7.31 -4.39 -5.29
CA GLY A 71 8.72 -4.69 -5.50
C GLY A 71 9.61 -4.34 -4.32
N ASN A 72 9.22 -3.32 -3.58
CA ASN A 72 9.94 -2.83 -2.39
C ASN A 72 9.30 -3.28 -1.07
N ALA A 73 8.35 -4.22 -1.11
CA ALA A 73 7.75 -4.77 0.10
C ALA A 73 8.80 -5.49 0.95
N MET A 74 8.69 -5.33 2.26
CA MET A 74 9.56 -6.06 3.20
C MET A 74 9.29 -7.58 3.11
N PRO A 75 10.28 -8.43 3.45
CA PRO A 75 10.11 -9.90 3.34
C PRO A 75 8.93 -10.46 4.13
N ASP A 76 8.56 -9.82 5.23
CA ASP A 76 7.48 -10.19 6.13
C ASP A 76 6.19 -9.38 5.94
N SER A 77 6.18 -8.48 4.93
CA SER A 77 5.04 -7.60 4.66
C SER A 77 4.72 -7.63 3.18
N THR A 78 3.57 -8.15 2.81
CA THR A 78 3.12 -8.25 1.42
C THR A 78 1.81 -7.49 1.24
N PRO A 79 1.76 -6.47 0.37
CA PRO A 79 0.53 -5.81 0.01
C PRO A 79 -0.48 -6.77 -0.62
N VAL A 80 -1.71 -6.75 -0.13
CA VAL A 80 -2.80 -7.62 -0.59
C VAL A 80 -3.99 -6.78 -1.06
N GLY A 81 -4.95 -7.42 -1.70
CA GLY A 81 -6.21 -6.82 -2.12
C GLY A 81 -6.23 -6.30 -3.55
N SER A 82 -7.44 -6.09 -4.06
CA SER A 82 -7.70 -5.68 -5.44
C SER A 82 -7.08 -4.32 -5.78
N ILE A 83 -7.12 -3.37 -4.86
CA ILE A 83 -6.56 -2.02 -5.06
C ILE A 83 -5.04 -2.08 -5.21
N ASN A 84 -4.34 -2.84 -4.39
CA ASN A 84 -2.89 -2.97 -4.51
C ASN A 84 -2.48 -3.66 -5.80
N ARG A 85 -3.25 -4.65 -6.27
CA ARG A 85 -3.03 -5.27 -7.59
C ARG A 85 -3.24 -4.29 -8.74
N ALA A 86 -4.26 -3.44 -8.66
CA ALA A 86 -4.51 -2.41 -9.65
C ALA A 86 -3.42 -1.32 -9.63
N ARG A 87 -3.03 -0.85 -8.45
CA ARG A 87 -1.93 0.10 -8.25
C ARG A 87 -0.65 -0.37 -8.90
N TRP A 88 -0.22 -1.57 -8.59
CA TRP A 88 1.01 -2.12 -9.16
C TRP A 88 1.01 -2.06 -10.70
N ARG A 89 -0.09 -2.45 -11.34
CA ARG A 89 -0.21 -2.39 -12.80
C ARG A 89 -0.13 -0.96 -13.34
N ALA A 90 -0.80 -0.03 -12.66
CA ALA A 90 -0.78 1.39 -13.04
C ALA A 90 0.62 2.00 -12.86
N GLU A 91 1.29 1.72 -11.75
CA GLU A 91 2.64 2.21 -11.46
C GLU A 91 3.66 1.71 -12.50
N VAL A 92 3.61 0.44 -12.86
CA VAL A 92 4.46 -0.14 -13.91
C VAL A 92 4.20 0.53 -15.26
N ALA A 93 2.94 0.73 -15.63
CA ALA A 93 2.58 1.38 -16.89
C ALA A 93 3.03 2.84 -16.94
N CYS A 94 2.78 3.61 -15.86
CA CYS A 94 3.19 5.00 -15.75
C CYS A 94 4.71 5.16 -15.79
N ARG A 95 5.45 4.27 -15.10
CA ARG A 95 6.90 4.29 -15.12
C ARG A 95 7.45 4.04 -16.52
N LYS A 96 6.94 3.03 -17.23
CA LYS A 96 7.31 2.76 -18.62
C LYS A 96 7.05 3.95 -19.53
N ALA A 97 5.91 4.62 -19.37
CA ALA A 97 5.56 5.79 -20.16
C ALA A 97 6.51 6.97 -19.92
N ARG A 98 6.95 7.19 -18.68
CA ARG A 98 7.85 8.30 -18.33
C ARG A 98 9.30 8.01 -18.65
N MET A 99 9.78 6.81 -18.41
CA MET A 99 11.20 6.46 -18.47
C MET A 99 11.59 5.61 -19.70
N GLY A 100 10.64 5.26 -20.54
CA GLY A 100 10.87 4.41 -21.72
C GLY A 100 10.83 2.90 -21.44
N ALA A 101 10.94 2.11 -22.49
CA ALA A 101 10.71 0.66 -22.46
C ALA A 101 11.79 -0.15 -21.70
N GLU A 102 12.95 0.44 -21.45
CA GLU A 102 14.10 -0.25 -20.84
C GLU A 102 14.06 -0.31 -19.31
N THR A 103 13.01 0.18 -18.70
CA THR A 103 12.90 0.16 -17.24
C THR A 103 12.65 -1.27 -16.75
N PRO A 104 13.49 -1.81 -15.85
CA PRO A 104 13.25 -3.13 -15.29
C PRO A 104 11.88 -3.19 -14.63
N VAL A 105 11.02 -4.09 -15.08
CA VAL A 105 9.77 -4.39 -14.39
C VAL A 105 10.13 -5.28 -13.21
N PRO A 106 9.77 -4.92 -11.97
CA PRO A 106 9.98 -5.79 -10.83
C PRO A 106 9.40 -7.18 -11.12
N GLN A 107 10.20 -8.21 -10.92
CA GLN A 107 9.78 -9.57 -11.22
C GLN A 107 8.65 -9.97 -10.27
N ARG A 108 7.51 -10.25 -10.86
CA ARG A 108 6.26 -10.61 -10.19
C ARG A 108 6.29 -11.95 -9.44
N ALA A 109 7.30 -12.77 -9.67
CA ALA A 109 7.40 -14.13 -9.15
C ALA A 109 7.28 -14.19 -7.61
N SER A 110 7.77 -13.17 -6.89
CA SER A 110 7.69 -13.14 -5.43
C SER A 110 6.31 -12.82 -4.87
N PHE A 111 5.45 -12.12 -5.61
CA PHE A 111 4.12 -11.73 -5.13
C PHE A 111 3.09 -12.86 -5.27
N ALA A 112 3.08 -13.54 -6.43
CA ALA A 112 2.18 -14.65 -6.67
C ALA A 112 2.51 -15.89 -5.81
N GLU A 113 3.79 -16.09 -5.47
CA GLU A 113 4.23 -17.19 -4.60
C GLU A 113 3.94 -16.94 -3.12
N ARG A 114 3.87 -15.68 -2.70
CA ARG A 114 3.56 -15.30 -1.31
C ARG A 114 2.07 -15.30 -0.98
N LEU A 115 1.21 -15.39 -1.99
CA LEU A 115 -0.25 -15.46 -1.82
C LEU A 115 -0.79 -16.89 -1.78
N LYS A 116 0.09 -17.90 -1.90
CA LYS A 116 -0.25 -19.31 -1.70
C LYS A 116 -0.01 -19.73 -0.26
#